data_079bc96be47498c0d9881fb4062b4c8e
#
_entry.id   079bc96be47498c0d9881fb4062b4c8e
#
_cell.length_a   1.000
_cell.length_b   1.000
_cell.length_c   1.000
_cell.angle_alpha   90.00
_cell.angle_beta   90.00
_cell.angle_gamma   90.00
#
_symmetry.space_group_name_H-M   'P 1'
#
loop_
_entity.id
_entity.type
_entity.pdbx_description
1 polymer ?
#
loop_
_entity_poly.entity_id
_entity_poly.type
_entity_poly.pdbx_seq_one_letter_code
_entity_poly.pdbx_strand_id
1 'polypeptide(L)'
;VGLNPNTVLFRDEAAGVDTPDNPDESDEMAAYADKVFDYVPAPTQYMNTVTTAYAEGFTTKQQVLDYAAERLRKKSLLSLGAYGGYIVLGFSQPVPNVPGEYDFKIYGNANYNPNAWQDRPGGSAEPGIVLVSKDENGNGLPDDEWYELAGSEYGTDTEIRDYEITYYRPEPENADVRWTDNQGNEGYVYR
;
A
#
# COMPACT_ATOMS: atom_id res chain seq x y z
N VAL A 1 -4.60 -17.20 -10.96
CA VAL A 1 -3.37 -16.97 -10.18
C VAL A 1 -3.82 -16.34 -8.89
N GLY A 2 -3.85 -17.15 -7.82
CA GLY A 2 -4.27 -16.66 -6.50
C GLY A 2 -3.36 -15.50 -6.08
N LEU A 3 -3.96 -14.38 -5.71
CA LEU A 3 -3.23 -13.25 -5.17
C LEU A 3 -2.78 -13.61 -3.76
N ASN A 4 -1.49 -13.52 -3.52
CA ASN A 4 -0.98 -13.57 -2.17
C ASN A 4 -1.51 -12.30 -1.44
N PRO A 5 -2.23 -12.44 -0.31
CA PRO A 5 -2.89 -11.31 0.34
C PRO A 5 -1.95 -10.36 1.08
N ASN A 6 -0.67 -10.37 0.79
CA ASN A 6 0.32 -9.56 1.48
C ASN A 6 0.26 -8.11 1.00
N THR A 7 -0.66 -7.34 1.56
CA THR A 7 -0.83 -5.93 1.23
C THR A 7 -0.56 -5.08 2.47
N VAL A 8 0.30 -4.09 2.34
CA VAL A 8 0.52 -3.09 3.39
C VAL A 8 -0.27 -1.84 3.08
N LEU A 9 -0.86 -1.26 4.09
CA LEU A 9 -1.73 -0.12 3.93
C LEU A 9 -1.51 1.06 4.80
N PHE A 10 -1.98 2.14 4.25
CA PHE A 10 -1.80 3.50 4.69
C PHE A 10 -3.10 4.04 5.30
N ARG A 11 -3.02 4.58 6.49
CA ARG A 11 -4.12 5.31 7.12
C ARG A 11 -3.90 6.79 6.98
N ASP A 12 -4.99 7.50 6.71
CA ASP A 12 -5.05 8.93 6.75
C ASP A 12 -5.41 9.46 8.13
N GLU A 13 -4.75 10.54 8.51
CA GLU A 13 -5.31 11.47 9.47
C GLU A 13 -5.94 12.61 8.66
N ALA A 14 -7.24 12.83 8.88
CA ALA A 14 -7.97 13.94 8.31
C ALA A 14 -7.16 15.24 8.48
N ALA A 15 -6.94 15.91 7.37
CA ALA A 15 -6.16 17.10 7.17
C ALA A 15 -6.15 18.10 8.34
N GLY A 16 -5.29 17.85 9.30
CA GLY A 16 -4.57 18.89 9.97
C GLY A 16 -3.20 18.87 9.30
N VAL A 17 -2.77 19.97 8.73
CA VAL A 17 -1.40 20.13 8.27
C VAL A 17 -0.54 20.24 9.52
N ASP A 18 -0.29 19.13 10.18
CA ASP A 18 0.86 18.98 11.02
C ASP A 18 1.99 18.58 10.08
N THR A 19 2.77 19.59 9.70
CA THR A 19 4.17 19.34 9.35
C THR A 19 4.74 18.52 10.50
N PRO A 20 5.31 17.34 10.26
CA PRO A 20 5.95 16.60 11.34
C PRO A 20 6.94 17.54 11.99
N ASP A 21 6.76 17.78 13.31
CA ASP A 21 7.81 18.40 14.12
C ASP A 21 9.07 17.63 13.80
N ASN A 22 10.12 18.36 13.40
CA ASN A 22 11.39 17.81 13.03
C ASN A 22 12.05 17.17 14.27
N PRO A 23 11.90 15.84 14.50
CA PRO A 23 12.62 15.21 15.60
C PRO A 23 14.09 15.11 15.24
N ASP A 24 14.93 15.14 16.22
CA ASP A 24 16.38 15.14 16.13
C ASP A 24 16.89 13.94 15.30
N GLU A 25 17.67 14.16 14.26
CA GLU A 25 18.02 13.17 13.21
C GLU A 25 18.70 11.88 13.70
N SER A 26 19.12 11.82 14.95
CA SER A 26 19.86 10.67 15.50
C SER A 26 19.00 9.53 16.00
N ASP A 27 17.74 9.77 16.43
CA ASP A 27 16.82 8.74 16.91
C ASP A 27 15.84 8.26 15.81
N GLU A 28 15.76 8.99 14.70
CA GLU A 28 14.79 8.73 13.63
C GLU A 28 15.07 7.51 12.76
N MET A 29 16.33 7.09 12.60
CA MET A 29 16.66 5.98 11.69
C MET A 29 16.18 4.60 12.16
N ALA A 30 15.85 4.45 13.44
CA ALA A 30 15.33 3.22 14.00
C ALA A 30 13.81 3.04 13.81
N ALA A 31 13.10 4.09 13.44
CA ALA A 31 11.63 4.17 13.50
C ALA A 31 10.91 3.90 12.17
N TYR A 32 11.62 3.71 11.05
CA TYR A 32 11.00 3.55 9.74
C TYR A 32 11.29 2.19 9.12
N ALA A 33 10.34 1.69 8.32
CA ALA A 33 10.60 0.58 7.42
C ALA A 33 11.68 1.00 6.42
N ASP A 34 12.80 0.30 6.41
CA ASP A 34 14.00 0.63 5.64
C ASP A 34 14.36 -0.41 4.59
N LYS A 35 13.59 -1.50 4.54
CA LYS A 35 13.75 -2.57 3.56
C LYS A 35 12.50 -2.70 2.70
N VAL A 36 12.69 -2.93 1.41
CA VAL A 36 11.63 -3.32 0.47
C VAL A 36 11.99 -4.70 -0.09
N PHE A 37 11.20 -5.70 0.26
CA PHE A 37 11.39 -7.07 -0.22
C PHE A 37 10.64 -7.33 -1.52
N ASP A 38 9.45 -6.73 -1.64
CA ASP A 38 8.66 -6.80 -2.85
C ASP A 38 7.79 -5.55 -3.03
N TYR A 39 7.51 -5.21 -4.29
CA TYR A 39 6.60 -4.15 -4.66
C TYR A 39 5.96 -4.47 -6.00
N VAL A 40 4.65 -4.64 -5.99
CA VAL A 40 3.84 -4.99 -7.16
C VAL A 40 2.57 -4.13 -7.16
N PRO A 41 2.60 -2.94 -7.76
CA PRO A 41 1.39 -2.13 -7.89
C PRO A 41 0.42 -2.75 -8.89
N ALA A 42 -0.86 -2.73 -8.57
CA ALA A 42 -1.91 -3.13 -9.50
C ALA A 42 -2.22 -2.02 -10.51
N PRO A 43 -2.85 -2.33 -11.65
CA PRO A 43 -3.27 -1.32 -12.62
C PRO A 43 -4.12 -0.22 -11.99
N THR A 44 -3.80 1.03 -12.28
CA THR A 44 -4.55 2.23 -11.84
C THR A 44 -4.39 3.33 -12.87
N GLN A 45 -5.32 4.28 -12.89
CA GLN A 45 -5.22 5.50 -13.72
C GLN A 45 -3.95 6.33 -13.42
N TYR A 46 -3.32 6.12 -12.27
CA TYR A 46 -2.09 6.80 -11.84
C TYR A 46 -0.83 5.96 -12.06
N MET A 47 -0.92 4.83 -12.76
CA MET A 47 0.20 3.90 -12.96
C MET A 47 1.41 4.57 -13.62
N ASN A 48 1.18 5.53 -14.51
CA ASN A 48 2.23 6.24 -15.24
C ASN A 48 2.59 7.59 -14.60
N THR A 49 2.39 7.75 -13.30
CA THR A 49 2.75 8.96 -12.57
C THR A 49 4.00 8.75 -11.72
N VAL A 50 4.55 9.85 -11.22
CA VAL A 50 5.72 9.83 -10.34
C VAL A 50 5.51 9.11 -9.00
N THR A 51 4.29 8.70 -8.69
CA THR A 51 3.96 7.93 -7.48
C THR A 51 4.09 6.42 -7.65
N THR A 52 4.40 5.95 -8.86
CA THR A 52 4.64 4.54 -9.15
C THR A 52 6.00 4.32 -9.81
N ALA A 53 6.59 3.16 -9.58
CA ALA A 53 7.87 2.79 -10.15
C ALA A 53 7.83 2.67 -11.68
N TYR A 54 6.69 2.32 -12.24
CA TYR A 54 6.57 2.09 -13.69
C TYR A 54 6.62 3.36 -14.53
N ALA A 55 6.35 4.52 -13.93
CA ALA A 55 6.47 5.81 -14.62
C ALA A 55 7.92 6.14 -15.06
N GLU A 56 8.89 5.53 -14.44
CA GLU A 56 10.31 5.75 -14.73
C GLU A 56 10.87 4.84 -15.84
N GLY A 57 10.02 3.98 -16.43
CA GLY A 57 10.44 3.07 -17.52
C GLY A 57 11.37 1.95 -17.08
N PHE A 58 11.24 1.47 -15.86
CA PHE A 58 12.03 0.36 -15.35
C PHE A 58 11.77 -0.94 -16.11
N THR A 59 12.83 -1.73 -16.29
CA THR A 59 12.80 -3.00 -17.02
C THR A 59 13.14 -4.20 -16.15
N THR A 60 13.62 -3.98 -14.92
CA THR A 60 13.98 -5.04 -13.98
C THR A 60 13.28 -4.88 -12.64
N LYS A 61 13.02 -5.99 -11.97
CA LYS A 61 12.44 -5.98 -10.63
C LYS A 61 13.32 -5.20 -9.64
N GLN A 62 14.64 -5.34 -9.74
CA GLN A 62 15.55 -4.64 -8.84
C GLN A 62 15.42 -3.11 -8.94
N GLN A 63 15.30 -2.57 -10.16
CA GLN A 63 15.07 -1.14 -10.34
C GLN A 63 13.76 -0.66 -9.69
N VAL A 64 12.72 -1.49 -9.75
CA VAL A 64 11.43 -1.21 -9.11
C VAL A 64 11.56 -1.20 -7.57
N LEU A 65 12.28 -2.16 -7.00
CA LEU A 65 12.53 -2.23 -5.56
C LEU A 65 13.40 -1.07 -5.08
N ASP A 66 14.46 -0.75 -5.80
CA ASP A 66 15.35 0.37 -5.48
C ASP A 66 14.59 1.72 -5.50
N TYR A 67 13.72 1.90 -6.50
CA TYR A 67 12.85 3.08 -6.55
C TYR A 67 11.88 3.14 -5.36
N ALA A 68 11.23 2.04 -5.02
CA ALA A 68 10.33 1.98 -3.87
C ALA A 68 11.06 2.30 -2.57
N ALA A 69 12.25 1.73 -2.36
CA ALA A 69 13.10 2.02 -1.20
C ALA A 69 13.52 3.50 -1.14
N GLU A 70 13.87 4.09 -2.27
CA GLU A 70 14.21 5.52 -2.36
C GLU A 70 13.02 6.42 -2.02
N ARG A 71 11.80 6.05 -2.47
CA ARG A 71 10.56 6.78 -2.14
C ARG A 71 10.28 6.73 -0.64
N LEU A 72 10.39 5.56 -0.03
CA LEU A 72 10.21 5.40 1.42
C LEU A 72 11.23 6.22 2.21
N ARG A 73 12.51 6.14 1.84
CA ARG A 73 13.57 6.91 2.48
C ARG A 73 13.34 8.43 2.43
N LYS A 74 12.68 8.90 1.38
CA LYS A 74 12.26 10.30 1.22
C LYS A 74 10.92 10.63 1.88
N LYS A 75 10.32 9.69 2.61
CA LYS A 75 8.97 9.84 3.19
C LYS A 75 7.92 10.27 2.14
N SER A 76 8.06 9.75 0.92
CA SER A 76 7.19 10.08 -0.20
C SER A 76 6.17 8.99 -0.43
N LEU A 77 4.99 9.36 -0.89
CA LEU A 77 3.93 8.41 -1.25
C LEU A 77 4.41 7.45 -2.35
N LEU A 78 3.96 6.20 -2.24
CA LEU A 78 4.15 5.16 -3.22
C LEU A 78 2.79 4.55 -3.53
N SER A 79 2.38 4.56 -4.80
CA SER A 79 1.08 4.02 -5.19
C SER A 79 1.10 2.50 -5.21
N LEU A 80 0.18 1.87 -4.50
CA LEU A 80 -0.06 0.42 -4.61
C LEU A 80 -1.00 0.10 -5.77
N GLY A 81 -1.65 1.11 -6.35
CA GLY A 81 -2.62 0.92 -7.42
C GLY A 81 -3.98 0.45 -6.92
N ALA A 82 -4.73 -0.24 -7.79
CA ALA A 82 -6.02 -0.81 -7.46
C ALA A 82 -5.88 -2.10 -6.63
N TYR A 83 -6.99 -2.82 -6.45
CA TYR A 83 -7.01 -4.05 -5.67
C TYR A 83 -5.97 -5.06 -6.15
N GLY A 84 -5.30 -5.71 -5.20
CA GLY A 84 -4.26 -6.69 -5.46
C GLY A 84 -2.84 -6.12 -5.58
N GLY A 85 -2.69 -4.80 -5.60
CA GLY A 85 -1.37 -4.17 -5.48
C GLY A 85 -0.84 -4.24 -4.05
N TYR A 86 0.46 -4.48 -3.88
CA TYR A 86 1.06 -4.64 -2.57
C TYR A 86 2.52 -4.20 -2.51
N ILE A 87 2.98 -3.99 -1.28
CA ILE A 87 4.38 -3.83 -0.94
C ILE A 87 4.72 -4.68 0.28
N VAL A 88 5.89 -5.30 0.28
CA VAL A 88 6.44 -6.04 1.42
C VAL A 88 7.63 -5.26 1.98
N LEU A 89 7.48 -4.84 3.22
CA LEU A 89 8.44 -4.00 3.92
C LEU A 89 9.07 -4.74 5.10
N GLY A 90 10.24 -4.29 5.51
CA GLY A 90 10.90 -4.76 6.70
C GLY A 90 11.61 -3.63 7.43
N PHE A 91 11.98 -3.94 8.66
CA PHE A 91 12.68 -3.04 9.56
C PHE A 91 14.05 -3.65 9.89
N SER A 92 15.10 -2.83 9.92
CA SER A 92 16.42 -3.28 10.37
C SER A 92 16.49 -3.43 11.89
N GLN A 93 15.55 -2.79 12.61
CA GLN A 93 15.40 -2.93 14.05
C GLN A 93 14.06 -3.59 14.38
N PRO A 94 13.99 -4.39 15.44
CA PRO A 94 12.72 -4.95 15.88
C PRO A 94 11.70 -3.87 16.21
N VAL A 95 10.46 -4.03 15.76
CA VAL A 95 9.34 -3.19 16.20
C VAL A 95 8.93 -3.63 17.60
N PRO A 96 9.03 -2.75 18.63
CA PRO A 96 8.65 -3.12 19.99
C PRO A 96 7.14 -3.25 20.08
N ASN A 97 6.66 -4.26 20.79
CA ASN A 97 5.26 -4.37 21.19
C ASN A 97 5.10 -3.76 22.59
N VAL A 98 4.50 -2.57 22.65
CA VAL A 98 4.31 -1.84 23.91
C VAL A 98 2.82 -1.88 24.29
N PRO A 99 2.44 -2.53 25.42
CA PRO A 99 1.05 -2.64 25.82
C PRO A 99 0.36 -1.28 25.97
N GLY A 100 -0.73 -1.06 25.19
CA GLY A 100 -1.52 0.16 25.22
C GLY A 100 -1.02 1.28 24.32
N GLU A 101 0.01 1.05 23.54
CA GLU A 101 0.52 1.95 22.51
C GLU A 101 0.37 1.34 21.11
N TYR A 102 0.52 2.16 20.08
CA TYR A 102 0.59 1.67 18.69
C TYR A 102 2.03 1.30 18.35
N ASP A 103 2.24 0.10 17.84
CA ASP A 103 3.57 -0.41 17.52
C ASP A 103 4.17 0.24 16.26
N PHE A 104 3.33 0.65 15.30
CA PHE A 104 3.74 1.35 14.10
C PHE A 104 2.59 2.17 13.50
N LYS A 105 2.92 3.08 12.61
CA LYS A 105 1.97 3.93 11.88
C LYS A 105 2.24 3.86 10.38
N ILE A 106 1.18 3.78 9.60
CA ILE A 106 1.23 3.82 8.15
C ILE A 106 0.55 5.10 7.67
N TYR A 107 1.23 5.89 6.84
CA TYR A 107 0.69 7.12 6.28
C TYR A 107 0.11 6.85 4.89
N GLY A 108 -1.14 7.20 4.67
CA GLY A 108 -1.81 7.13 3.39
C GLY A 108 -2.01 8.49 2.73
N ASN A 109 -2.82 8.52 1.68
CA ASN A 109 -3.15 9.74 0.95
C ASN A 109 -4.66 10.04 0.94
N ALA A 110 -5.43 9.43 1.85
CA ALA A 110 -6.83 9.77 1.99
C ALA A 110 -7.00 11.28 2.25
N ASN A 111 -8.01 11.88 1.72
CA ASN A 111 -8.30 13.29 1.94
C ASN A 111 -9.76 13.50 2.31
N TYR A 112 -10.00 14.55 3.04
CA TYR A 112 -11.34 15.04 3.37
C TYR A 112 -11.50 16.47 2.90
N ASN A 113 -12.57 16.74 2.17
CA ASN A 113 -12.92 18.08 1.75
C ASN A 113 -14.35 18.39 2.26
N PRO A 114 -14.53 19.33 3.19
CA PRO A 114 -15.83 19.67 3.72
C PRO A 114 -16.77 20.27 2.68
N ASN A 115 -16.24 20.77 1.56
CA ASN A 115 -16.98 21.43 0.48
C ASN A 115 -16.70 20.80 -0.89
N ALA A 116 -16.58 19.47 -0.95
CA ALA A 116 -16.13 18.77 -2.14
C ALA A 116 -17.04 18.96 -3.36
N TRP A 117 -18.36 18.95 -3.15
CA TRP A 117 -19.34 19.12 -4.22
C TRP A 117 -20.67 19.67 -3.69
N GLN A 118 -21.15 20.79 -4.25
CA GLN A 118 -22.40 21.46 -3.84
C GLN A 118 -22.52 21.62 -2.32
N ASP A 119 -21.46 22.11 -1.67
CA ASP A 119 -21.38 22.32 -0.22
C ASP A 119 -21.62 21.03 0.62
N ARG A 120 -21.42 19.87 0.04
CA ARG A 120 -21.45 18.58 0.75
C ARG A 120 -20.04 18.11 1.07
N PRO A 121 -19.83 17.55 2.26
CA PRO A 121 -18.59 16.91 2.60
C PRO A 121 -18.30 15.74 1.64
N GLY A 122 -17.05 15.56 1.29
CA GLY A 122 -16.59 14.44 0.50
C GLY A 122 -15.12 14.18 0.77
N GLY A 123 -14.60 13.15 0.18
CA GLY A 123 -13.20 12.78 0.34
C GLY A 123 -12.88 11.51 -0.41
N SER A 124 -11.63 11.12 -0.35
CA SER A 124 -11.13 9.84 -0.81
C SER A 124 -10.60 9.10 0.41
N ALA A 125 -11.18 7.94 0.72
CA ALA A 125 -10.59 6.98 1.64
C ALA A 125 -10.03 5.86 0.79
N GLU A 126 -8.74 5.61 0.88
CA GLU A 126 -8.07 4.57 0.09
C GLU A 126 -7.59 3.46 1.03
N PRO A 127 -8.55 2.66 1.53
CA PRO A 127 -8.27 1.64 2.53
C PRO A 127 -7.53 0.46 1.91
N GLY A 128 -7.00 -0.39 2.75
CA GLY A 128 -6.47 -1.65 2.37
C GLY A 128 -6.14 -2.52 3.57
N ILE A 129 -5.46 -3.62 3.34
CA ILE A 129 -5.20 -4.68 4.31
C ILE A 129 -3.75 -4.60 4.75
N VAL A 130 -3.53 -4.73 6.05
CA VAL A 130 -2.18 -4.81 6.64
C VAL A 130 -1.95 -6.22 7.16
N LEU A 131 -0.87 -6.83 6.72
CA LEU A 131 -0.41 -8.09 7.27
C LEU A 131 0.95 -7.88 7.94
N VAL A 132 1.19 -8.62 8.99
CA VAL A 132 2.47 -8.65 9.70
C VAL A 132 3.00 -10.07 9.75
N SER A 133 4.32 -10.20 9.65
CA SER A 133 5.05 -11.45 9.84
C SER A 133 6.20 -11.21 10.81
N LYS A 134 6.44 -12.16 11.67
CA LYS A 134 7.59 -12.15 12.57
C LYS A 134 8.66 -13.06 11.98
N ASP A 135 9.87 -12.58 11.89
CA ASP A 135 11.03 -13.38 11.52
C ASP A 135 11.34 -14.38 12.65
N GLU A 136 10.75 -15.57 12.59
CA GLU A 136 10.89 -16.62 13.60
C GLU A 136 12.15 -17.44 13.42
N ASN A 137 12.60 -17.58 12.18
CA ASN A 137 13.78 -18.35 11.84
C ASN A 137 15.09 -17.52 11.86
N GLY A 138 14.99 -16.18 12.00
CA GLY A 138 16.13 -15.27 12.14
C GLY A 138 16.91 -15.05 10.85
N ASN A 139 16.31 -15.33 9.67
CA ASN A 139 16.99 -15.20 8.38
C ASN A 139 16.87 -13.80 7.75
N GLY A 140 16.02 -12.93 8.30
CA GLY A 140 15.78 -11.58 7.82
C GLY A 140 14.96 -11.49 6.55
N LEU A 141 14.24 -12.56 6.18
CA LEU A 141 13.41 -12.66 4.99
C LEU A 141 11.92 -12.75 5.38
N PRO A 142 10.99 -12.30 4.50
CA PRO A 142 9.55 -12.33 4.77
C PRO A 142 8.95 -13.70 4.35
N ASP A 143 9.53 -14.81 4.82
CA ASP A 143 9.16 -16.17 4.46
C ASP A 143 8.48 -16.96 5.58
N ASP A 144 8.26 -16.32 6.72
CA ASP A 144 7.49 -16.86 7.85
C ASP A 144 5.97 -16.61 7.70
N GLU A 145 5.18 -17.06 8.67
CA GLU A 145 3.73 -16.95 8.64
C GLU A 145 3.26 -15.49 8.73
N TRP A 146 2.25 -15.13 7.92
CA TRP A 146 1.65 -13.81 7.86
C TRP A 146 0.30 -13.77 8.56
N TYR A 147 0.07 -12.71 9.33
CA TYR A 147 -1.15 -12.47 10.09
C TYR A 147 -1.80 -11.17 9.65
N GLU A 148 -3.07 -11.22 9.31
CA GLU A 148 -3.86 -10.03 9.00
C GLU A 148 -4.21 -9.26 10.27
N LEU A 149 -3.96 -7.96 10.27
CA LEU A 149 -4.41 -7.07 11.33
C LEU A 149 -5.88 -6.70 11.09
N ALA A 150 -6.70 -6.86 12.12
CA ALA A 150 -8.12 -6.57 12.06
C ALA A 150 -8.36 -5.06 11.81
N GLY A 151 -8.81 -4.71 10.61
CA GLY A 151 -9.25 -3.38 10.24
C GLY A 151 -10.72 -3.13 10.64
N SER A 152 -11.27 -1.96 10.26
CA SER A 152 -12.64 -1.56 10.57
C SER A 152 -13.71 -2.50 10.00
N GLU A 153 -13.42 -3.12 8.86
CA GLU A 153 -14.35 -4.01 8.16
C GLU A 153 -14.12 -5.49 8.45
N TYR A 154 -13.07 -5.82 9.21
CA TYR A 154 -12.74 -7.21 9.52
C TYR A 154 -13.86 -7.91 10.29
N GLY A 155 -14.35 -9.02 9.74
CA GLY A 155 -15.43 -9.84 10.32
C GLY A 155 -16.82 -9.22 10.22
N THR A 156 -17.02 -8.18 9.43
CA THR A 156 -18.37 -7.61 9.16
C THR A 156 -19.10 -8.39 8.07
N ASP A 157 -20.41 -8.19 7.98
CA ASP A 157 -21.25 -8.81 6.95
C ASP A 157 -20.96 -8.29 5.52
N THR A 158 -20.20 -7.18 5.42
CA THR A 158 -19.80 -6.56 4.16
C THR A 158 -18.42 -7.01 3.70
N GLU A 159 -17.67 -7.71 4.53
CA GLU A 159 -16.37 -8.27 4.18
C GLU A 159 -16.52 -9.37 3.13
N ILE A 160 -15.77 -9.27 2.05
CA ILE A 160 -15.65 -10.33 1.05
C ILE A 160 -14.32 -11.02 1.24
N ARG A 161 -14.33 -12.25 1.73
CA ARG A 161 -13.13 -13.07 1.87
C ARG A 161 -12.79 -13.74 0.55
N ASP A 162 -11.52 -14.05 0.36
CA ASP A 162 -11.00 -14.73 -0.84
C ASP A 162 -11.41 -13.99 -2.14
N TYR A 163 -11.48 -12.65 -2.07
CA TYR A 163 -11.76 -11.85 -3.24
C TYR A 163 -10.58 -11.92 -4.22
N GLU A 164 -10.89 -12.24 -5.47
CA GLU A 164 -9.90 -12.34 -6.55
C GLU A 164 -10.28 -11.40 -7.69
N ILE A 165 -9.28 -10.72 -8.25
CA ILE A 165 -9.42 -9.91 -9.46
C ILE A 165 -8.39 -10.34 -10.50
N THR A 166 -8.81 -10.38 -11.74
CA THR A 166 -7.94 -10.65 -12.90
C THR A 166 -7.88 -9.42 -13.79
N TYR A 167 -6.69 -8.87 -13.98
CA TYR A 167 -6.43 -7.82 -14.94
C TYR A 167 -5.93 -8.41 -16.24
N TYR A 168 -6.46 -7.94 -17.35
CA TYR A 168 -6.09 -8.40 -18.69
C TYR A 168 -5.13 -7.39 -19.32
N ARG A 169 -4.01 -7.89 -19.83
CA ARG A 169 -3.08 -7.03 -20.57
C ARG A 169 -3.81 -6.34 -21.73
N PRO A 170 -3.78 -5.00 -21.78
CA PRO A 170 -4.49 -4.29 -22.84
C PRO A 170 -3.79 -4.44 -24.20
N GLU A 171 -4.61 -4.51 -25.25
CA GLU A 171 -4.15 -4.43 -26.65
C GLU A 171 -4.97 -3.35 -27.37
N PRO A 172 -4.33 -2.26 -27.84
CA PRO A 172 -2.90 -1.92 -27.71
C PRO A 172 -2.48 -1.64 -26.25
N GLU A 173 -1.17 -1.66 -25.96
CA GLU A 173 -0.61 -1.49 -24.60
C GLU A 173 -1.08 -0.22 -23.86
N ASN A 174 -1.56 0.76 -24.59
CA ASN A 174 -2.05 2.03 -24.06
C ASN A 174 -3.58 2.11 -23.99
N ALA A 175 -4.30 1.01 -24.14
CA ALA A 175 -5.74 0.95 -23.94
C ALA A 175 -6.10 0.79 -22.44
N ASP A 176 -7.39 0.96 -22.14
CA ASP A 176 -7.91 0.69 -20.79
C ASP A 176 -7.69 -0.77 -20.39
N VAL A 177 -7.42 -1.00 -19.12
CA VAL A 177 -7.16 -2.34 -18.60
C VAL A 177 -8.48 -2.97 -18.16
N ARG A 178 -8.94 -3.98 -18.92
CA ARG A 178 -10.10 -4.78 -18.52
C ARG A 178 -9.79 -5.61 -17.28
N TRP A 179 -10.78 -5.76 -16.41
CA TRP A 179 -10.71 -6.66 -15.26
C TRP A 179 -11.99 -7.48 -15.10
N THR A 180 -11.86 -8.63 -14.45
CA THR A 180 -12.97 -9.45 -13.92
C THR A 180 -12.66 -9.88 -12.50
N ASP A 181 -13.69 -10.19 -11.70
CA ASP A 181 -13.53 -10.72 -10.36
C ASP A 181 -14.23 -12.08 -10.17
N ASN A 182 -13.99 -12.69 -9.01
CA ASN A 182 -14.62 -13.95 -8.64
C ASN A 182 -16.06 -13.79 -8.12
N GLN A 183 -16.58 -12.56 -8.08
CA GLN A 183 -18.00 -12.27 -7.76
C GLN A 183 -18.84 -12.14 -9.03
N GLY A 184 -18.23 -12.28 -10.21
CA GLY A 184 -18.93 -12.18 -11.51
C GLY A 184 -19.04 -10.75 -12.05
N ASN A 185 -18.30 -9.80 -11.48
CA ASN A 185 -18.25 -8.45 -12.00
C ASN A 185 -17.12 -8.29 -13.02
N GLU A 186 -17.26 -7.30 -13.90
CA GLU A 186 -16.24 -6.88 -14.83
C GLU A 186 -16.25 -5.37 -15.04
N GLY A 187 -15.14 -4.83 -15.49
CA GLY A 187 -15.02 -3.41 -15.77
C GLY A 187 -13.68 -3.06 -16.38
N TYR A 188 -13.37 -1.77 -16.34
CA TYR A 188 -12.12 -1.23 -16.87
C TYR A 188 -11.46 -0.29 -15.88
N VAL A 189 -10.13 -0.37 -15.79
CA VAL A 189 -9.31 0.70 -15.26
C VAL A 189 -9.03 1.65 -16.41
N TYR A 190 -9.59 2.83 -16.35
CA TYR A 190 -9.44 3.85 -17.37
C TYR A 190 -8.06 4.51 -17.27
N ARG A 191 -7.53 4.89 -18.42
CA ARG A 191 -6.23 5.55 -18.53
C ARG A 191 -6.32 7.05 -18.27
#